data_7dc516addff8d4bc3b36eea6760fdc29
#
_entry.id   7dc516addff8d4bc3b36eea6760fdc29
#
_cell.length_a   1.000
_cell.length_b   1.000
_cell.length_c   1.000
_cell.angle_alpha   90.00
_cell.angle_beta   90.00
_cell.angle_gamma   90.00
#
_symmetry.space_group_name_H-M   'P 1'
#
loop_
_entity.id
_entity.type
_entity.pdbx_description
1 polymer ?
#
loop_
_entity_poly.entity_id
_entity_poly.type
_entity_poly.pdbx_seq_one_letter_code
_entity_poly.pdbx_strand_id
1 'polypeptide(L)'
;MQADRCVFFDRDGIVNTSPGAGVDRYVTRWDDFHLLPEFVEALRVVRAHGYQAVIVTNQRGVALGHVSAEDVEAMHKNLRDLLLKSYSLDLLDVQYCPHDVGECDCRKPAPGMLKAMAAKHGLDLAASFMVGDAETDIEAGQRAGCRTIRVNGDESVSKADWRLAAMKDLPDLLERVL
;
A
#
# COMPACT_ATOMS: atom_id res chain seq x y z
N MET A 1 15.64 21.74 -3.75
CA MET A 1 15.57 20.58 -2.83
C MET A 1 15.32 19.35 -3.68
N GLN A 2 16.02 18.26 -3.42
CA GLN A 2 15.76 17.00 -4.10
C GLN A 2 14.40 16.48 -3.64
N ALA A 3 13.56 16.00 -4.56
CA ALA A 3 12.27 15.41 -4.22
C ALA A 3 12.47 14.12 -3.40
N ASP A 4 11.62 13.91 -2.41
CA ASP A 4 11.72 12.72 -1.54
C ASP A 4 11.34 11.44 -2.31
N ARG A 5 12.05 10.35 -2.01
CA ARG A 5 11.76 9.01 -2.53
C ARG A 5 10.75 8.31 -1.62
N CYS A 6 9.87 7.51 -2.21
CA CYS A 6 8.79 6.86 -1.48
C CYS A 6 8.65 5.37 -1.84
N VAL A 7 8.26 4.57 -0.87
CA VAL A 7 7.67 3.25 -1.12
C VAL A 7 6.17 3.35 -0.84
N PHE A 8 5.37 3.17 -1.88
CA PHE A 8 3.92 3.06 -1.77
C PHE A 8 3.55 1.61 -1.51
N PHE A 9 2.69 1.36 -0.55
CA PHE A 9 2.22 0.03 -0.19
C PHE A 9 0.71 -0.08 -0.40
N ASP A 10 0.24 -1.19 -0.99
CA ASP A 10 -1.15 -1.56 -0.80
C ASP A 10 -1.40 -1.94 0.65
N ARG A 11 -2.67 -1.96 1.07
CA ARG A 11 -3.04 -2.27 2.45
C ARG A 11 -3.30 -3.75 2.66
N ASP A 12 -4.36 -4.25 2.05
CA ASP A 12 -4.85 -5.62 2.26
C ASP A 12 -3.94 -6.63 1.54
N GLY A 13 -3.35 -7.57 2.28
CA GLY A 13 -2.37 -8.52 1.78
C GLY A 13 -0.91 -8.07 1.88
N ILE A 14 -0.65 -6.77 2.16
CA ILE A 14 0.70 -6.20 2.33
C ILE A 14 0.91 -5.64 3.74
N VAL A 15 0.04 -4.75 4.19
CA VAL A 15 0.11 -4.13 5.52
C VAL A 15 -0.58 -5.00 6.56
N ASN A 16 -1.76 -5.49 6.23
CA ASN A 16 -2.55 -6.39 7.05
C ASN A 16 -2.90 -7.66 6.28
N THR A 17 -3.26 -8.70 7.00
CA THR A 17 -3.75 -9.94 6.42
C THR A 17 -4.86 -9.64 5.41
N SER A 18 -4.75 -10.23 4.22
CA SER A 18 -5.79 -10.10 3.20
C SER A 18 -7.11 -10.64 3.74
N PRO A 19 -8.20 -9.89 3.64
CA PRO A 19 -9.50 -10.40 4.01
C PRO A 19 -9.91 -11.59 3.12
N GLY A 20 -10.75 -12.46 3.64
CA GLY A 20 -11.25 -13.64 2.93
C GLY A 20 -12.01 -13.30 1.64
N ALA A 21 -12.47 -14.33 0.95
CA ALA A 21 -13.35 -14.20 -0.22
C ALA A 21 -14.84 -14.08 0.18
N GLY A 22 -15.65 -13.57 -0.71
CA GLY A 22 -17.11 -13.48 -0.49
C GLY A 22 -17.53 -12.24 0.28
N VAL A 23 -18.43 -12.41 1.24
CA VAL A 23 -18.96 -11.31 2.07
C VAL A 23 -17.91 -10.75 3.04
N ASP A 24 -16.97 -11.58 3.48
CA ASP A 24 -15.90 -11.23 4.42
C ASP A 24 -14.66 -10.64 3.74
N ARG A 25 -14.75 -10.27 2.47
CA ARG A 25 -13.62 -9.73 1.68
C ARG A 25 -13.21 -8.29 2.01
N TYR A 26 -13.82 -7.69 3.02
CA TYR A 26 -13.50 -6.34 3.49
C TYR A 26 -13.16 -6.37 4.97
N VAL A 27 -12.08 -5.69 5.35
CA VAL A 27 -11.81 -5.37 6.75
C VAL A 27 -12.69 -4.17 7.11
N THR A 28 -13.68 -4.38 7.95
CA THR A 28 -14.68 -3.37 8.31
C THR A 28 -14.54 -2.84 9.73
N ARG A 29 -13.70 -3.49 10.55
CA ARG A 29 -13.48 -3.15 11.96
C ARG A 29 -12.01 -3.27 12.33
N TRP A 30 -11.57 -2.47 13.29
CA TRP A 30 -10.20 -2.53 13.79
C TRP A 30 -9.84 -3.89 14.39
N ASP A 31 -10.75 -4.55 15.05
CA ASP A 31 -10.53 -5.88 15.65
C ASP A 31 -10.19 -6.95 14.60
N ASP A 32 -10.63 -6.76 13.36
CA ASP A 32 -10.35 -7.64 12.22
C ASP A 32 -9.10 -7.21 11.43
N PHE A 33 -8.45 -6.12 11.83
CA PHE A 33 -7.25 -5.58 11.19
C PHE A 33 -6.00 -6.24 11.79
N HIS A 34 -5.48 -7.26 11.14
CA HIS A 34 -4.32 -8.01 11.61
C HIS A 34 -3.05 -7.55 10.89
N LEU A 35 -2.27 -6.69 11.55
CA LEU A 35 -1.00 -6.17 11.03
C LEU A 35 -0.01 -7.31 10.76
N LEU A 36 0.60 -7.31 9.57
CA LEU A 36 1.61 -8.29 9.19
C LEU A 36 2.99 -7.90 9.78
N PRO A 37 3.64 -8.79 10.54
CA PRO A 37 4.99 -8.54 11.07
C PRO A 37 6.00 -8.23 9.96
N GLU A 38 5.88 -8.88 8.82
CA GLU A 38 6.74 -8.69 7.65
C GLU A 38 6.63 -7.27 7.07
N PHE A 39 5.44 -6.65 7.15
CA PHE A 39 5.28 -5.24 6.78
C PHE A 39 6.04 -4.32 7.75
N VAL A 40 6.00 -4.61 9.04
CA VAL A 40 6.74 -3.81 10.04
C VAL A 40 8.24 -3.83 9.76
N GLU A 41 8.79 -5.01 9.43
CA GLU A 41 10.21 -5.14 9.05
C GLU A 41 10.51 -4.43 7.72
N ALA A 42 9.65 -4.58 6.71
CA ALA A 42 9.77 -3.86 5.44
C ALA A 42 9.76 -2.34 5.64
N LEU A 43 8.85 -1.83 6.47
CA LEU A 43 8.77 -0.41 6.81
C LEU A 43 10.03 0.09 7.52
N ARG A 44 10.62 -0.74 8.41
CA ARG A 44 11.89 -0.44 9.08
C ARG A 44 13.03 -0.25 8.07
N VAL A 45 13.14 -1.16 7.11
CA VAL A 45 14.11 -1.07 6.01
C VAL A 45 13.90 0.20 5.19
N VAL A 46 12.68 0.47 4.77
CA VAL A 46 12.32 1.66 3.99
C VAL A 46 12.77 2.94 4.70
N ARG A 47 12.46 3.05 6.01
CA ARG A 47 12.83 4.23 6.79
C ARG A 47 14.35 4.33 7.03
N ALA A 48 15.03 3.21 7.22
CA ALA A 48 16.50 3.18 7.39
C ALA A 48 17.23 3.67 6.12
N HIS A 49 16.69 3.38 4.93
CA HIS A 49 17.22 3.85 3.64
C HIS A 49 16.78 5.28 3.27
N GLY A 50 16.07 5.99 4.16
CA GLY A 50 15.66 7.38 3.97
C GLY A 50 14.50 7.56 2.98
N TYR A 51 13.76 6.50 2.68
CA TYR A 51 12.53 6.60 1.90
C TYR A 51 11.34 6.98 2.80
N GLN A 52 10.41 7.72 2.23
CA GLN A 52 9.09 7.90 2.82
C GLN A 52 8.24 6.64 2.58
N ALA A 53 7.20 6.46 3.38
CA ALA A 53 6.25 5.36 3.23
C ALA A 53 4.83 5.91 3.19
N VAL A 54 4.07 5.51 2.17
CA VAL A 54 2.67 5.89 1.96
C VAL A 54 1.85 4.63 1.69
N ILE A 55 0.67 4.52 2.28
CA ILE A 55 -0.29 3.47 1.94
C ILE A 55 -1.27 4.01 0.88
N VAL A 56 -1.54 3.22 -0.17
CA VAL A 56 -2.52 3.52 -1.22
C VAL A 56 -3.43 2.32 -1.43
N THR A 57 -4.71 2.41 -1.06
CA THR A 57 -5.60 1.24 -1.02
C THR A 57 -6.97 1.50 -1.65
N ASN A 58 -7.48 0.47 -2.35
CA ASN A 58 -8.85 0.48 -2.86
C ASN A 58 -9.81 -0.02 -1.78
N GLN A 59 -10.72 0.84 -1.32
CA GLN A 59 -11.71 0.54 -0.27
C GLN A 59 -13.15 0.60 -0.82
N ARG A 60 -13.45 -0.25 -1.81
CA ARG A 60 -14.76 -0.34 -2.47
C ARG A 60 -15.90 -0.63 -1.49
N GLY A 61 -15.58 -1.25 -0.34
CA GLY A 61 -16.57 -1.51 0.71
C GLY A 61 -17.34 -0.27 1.15
N VAL A 62 -16.73 0.93 0.99
CA VAL A 62 -17.41 2.22 1.28
C VAL A 62 -18.53 2.47 0.28
N ALA A 63 -18.24 2.40 -1.03
CA ALA A 63 -19.26 2.58 -2.08
C ALA A 63 -20.40 1.55 -1.96
N LEU A 64 -20.09 0.32 -1.51
CA LEU A 64 -21.06 -0.74 -1.36
C LEU A 64 -21.82 -0.72 -0.01
N GLY A 65 -21.50 0.23 0.88
CA GLY A 65 -22.14 0.35 2.20
C GLY A 65 -21.77 -0.74 3.20
N HIS A 66 -20.65 -1.47 3.00
CA HIS A 66 -20.17 -2.49 3.94
C HIS A 66 -19.39 -1.87 5.12
N VAL A 67 -18.82 -0.70 4.93
CA VAL A 67 -18.04 0.05 5.92
C VAL A 67 -18.23 1.54 5.67
N SER A 68 -18.28 2.36 6.71
CA SER A 68 -18.33 3.81 6.55
C SER A 68 -16.95 4.41 6.23
N ALA A 69 -16.91 5.60 5.65
CA ALA A 69 -15.67 6.35 5.44
C ALA A 69 -14.99 6.64 6.78
N GLU A 70 -15.77 7.01 7.80
CA GLU A 70 -15.32 7.30 9.15
C GLU A 70 -14.62 6.08 9.79
N ASP A 71 -15.18 4.87 9.60
CA ASP A 71 -14.57 3.64 10.12
C ASP A 71 -13.24 3.31 9.41
N VAL A 72 -13.15 3.53 8.10
CA VAL A 72 -11.91 3.37 7.34
C VAL A 72 -10.84 4.35 7.85
N GLU A 73 -11.19 5.62 8.04
CA GLU A 73 -10.28 6.65 8.56
C GLU A 73 -9.85 6.36 10.00
N ALA A 74 -10.76 5.87 10.84
CA ALA A 74 -10.45 5.45 12.20
C ALA A 74 -9.48 4.27 12.23
N MET A 75 -9.66 3.27 11.36
CA MET A 75 -8.72 2.14 11.22
C MET A 75 -7.33 2.62 10.77
N HIS A 76 -7.25 3.54 9.80
CA HIS A 76 -5.97 4.09 9.35
C HIS A 76 -5.28 4.92 10.45
N LYS A 77 -6.04 5.68 11.24
CA LYS A 77 -5.52 6.39 12.41
C LYS A 77 -4.97 5.42 13.45
N ASN A 78 -5.71 4.35 13.77
CA ASN A 78 -5.29 3.33 14.73
C ASN A 78 -4.01 2.62 14.26
N LEU A 79 -3.89 2.33 12.96
CA LEU A 79 -2.67 1.77 12.37
C LEU A 79 -1.47 2.69 12.57
N ARG A 80 -1.61 3.99 12.25
CA ARG A 80 -0.53 4.97 12.44
C ARG A 80 -0.12 5.09 13.92
N ASP A 81 -1.10 5.13 14.81
CA ASP A 81 -0.87 5.17 16.26
C ASP A 81 -0.14 3.91 16.75
N LEU A 82 -0.53 2.74 16.26
CA LEU A 82 0.11 1.45 16.58
C LEU A 82 1.56 1.42 16.12
N LEU A 83 1.82 1.79 14.85
CA LEU A 83 3.17 1.81 14.29
C LEU A 83 4.08 2.76 15.07
N LEU A 84 3.60 3.95 15.38
CA LEU A 84 4.38 4.94 16.12
C LEU A 84 4.66 4.50 17.56
N LYS A 85 3.62 4.06 18.29
CA LYS A 85 3.73 3.74 19.73
C LYS A 85 4.45 2.43 20.00
N SER A 86 4.23 1.40 19.18
CA SER A 86 4.76 0.06 19.44
C SER A 86 6.06 -0.24 18.70
N TYR A 87 6.31 0.43 17.57
CA TYR A 87 7.47 0.14 16.72
C TYR A 87 8.38 1.34 16.47
N SER A 88 7.99 2.56 16.91
CA SER A 88 8.69 3.82 16.62
C SER A 88 8.85 4.06 15.11
N LEU A 89 7.87 3.65 14.33
CA LEU A 89 7.80 3.79 12.89
C LEU A 89 6.64 4.71 12.50
N ASP A 90 6.82 5.51 11.47
CA ASP A 90 5.80 6.43 10.96
C ASP A 90 5.52 6.19 9.47
N LEU A 91 4.30 6.54 9.09
CA LEU A 91 3.86 6.65 7.70
C LEU A 91 3.72 8.14 7.36
N LEU A 92 4.22 8.54 6.19
CA LEU A 92 4.02 9.89 5.69
C LEU A 92 2.53 10.17 5.51
N ASP A 93 1.81 9.24 4.85
CA ASP A 93 0.37 9.39 4.63
C ASP A 93 -0.32 8.04 4.37
N VAL A 94 -1.66 8.06 4.39
CA VAL A 94 -2.51 6.95 3.98
C VAL A 94 -3.61 7.52 3.08
N GLN A 95 -3.66 7.05 1.83
CA GLN A 95 -4.69 7.43 0.86
C GLN A 95 -5.53 6.23 0.48
N TYR A 96 -6.85 6.38 0.48
CA TYR A 96 -7.75 5.35 0.01
C TYR A 96 -8.72 5.85 -1.07
N CYS A 97 -9.18 4.94 -1.91
CA CYS A 97 -10.23 5.17 -2.89
C CYS A 97 -11.53 4.53 -2.39
N PRO A 98 -12.58 5.31 -2.05
CA PRO A 98 -13.85 4.78 -1.58
C PRO A 98 -14.81 4.41 -2.71
N HIS A 99 -14.49 4.70 -3.97
CA HIS A 99 -15.41 4.63 -5.11
C HIS A 99 -15.58 3.21 -5.66
N ASP A 100 -16.69 2.98 -6.37
CA ASP A 100 -16.89 1.76 -7.15
C ASP A 100 -16.09 1.78 -8.46
N VAL A 101 -16.14 0.67 -9.18
CA VAL A 101 -15.42 0.49 -10.45
C VAL A 101 -15.97 1.46 -11.51
N GLY A 102 -15.07 2.23 -12.14
CA GLY A 102 -15.41 3.15 -13.22
C GLY A 102 -15.93 4.52 -12.78
N GLU A 103 -15.95 4.81 -11.47
CA GLU A 103 -16.48 6.07 -10.95
C GLU A 103 -15.41 7.17 -10.74
N CYS A 104 -14.12 6.83 -10.81
CA CYS A 104 -13.04 7.78 -10.50
C CYS A 104 -11.72 7.43 -11.18
N ASP A 105 -10.77 8.37 -11.13
CA ASP A 105 -9.38 8.22 -11.61
C ASP A 105 -8.41 7.83 -10.49
N CYS A 106 -8.90 7.68 -9.26
CA CYS A 106 -8.03 7.33 -8.12
C CYS A 106 -7.92 5.82 -7.89
N ARG A 107 -8.95 5.03 -8.27
CA ARG A 107 -9.00 3.59 -8.05
C ARG A 107 -7.94 2.87 -8.88
N LYS A 108 -7.03 2.11 -8.22
CA LYS A 108 -6.08 1.23 -8.91
C LYS A 108 -6.85 0.22 -9.81
N PRO A 109 -6.46 0.02 -11.09
CA PRO A 109 -5.14 0.30 -11.69
C PRO A 109 -4.93 1.73 -12.21
N ALA A 110 -5.82 2.71 -11.95
CA ALA A 110 -5.51 4.09 -12.23
C ALA A 110 -4.43 4.63 -11.27
N PRO A 111 -3.54 5.51 -11.73
CA PRO A 111 -2.41 6.02 -10.93
C PRO A 111 -2.77 7.20 -10.02
N GLY A 112 -4.04 7.56 -9.94
CA GLY A 112 -4.48 8.82 -9.33
C GLY A 112 -4.06 8.99 -7.88
N MET A 113 -4.15 7.96 -7.03
CA MET A 113 -3.71 8.05 -5.64
C MET A 113 -2.21 8.30 -5.52
N LEU A 114 -1.37 7.59 -6.29
CA LEU A 114 0.08 7.78 -6.27
C LEU A 114 0.46 9.20 -6.71
N LYS A 115 -0.13 9.66 -7.81
CA LYS A 115 0.11 11.03 -8.33
C LYS A 115 -0.36 12.12 -7.35
N ALA A 116 -1.51 11.93 -6.70
CA ALA A 116 -2.01 12.86 -5.70
C ALA A 116 -1.07 12.96 -4.48
N MET A 117 -0.56 11.83 -4.00
CA MET A 117 0.40 11.80 -2.90
C MET A 117 1.73 12.42 -3.29
N ALA A 118 2.21 12.14 -4.51
CA ALA A 118 3.43 12.76 -5.02
C ALA A 118 3.31 14.29 -5.12
N ALA A 119 2.19 14.78 -5.63
CA ALA A 119 1.92 16.23 -5.71
C ALA A 119 1.80 16.88 -4.31
N LYS A 120 1.12 16.21 -3.38
CA LYS A 120 0.90 16.70 -2.01
C LYS A 120 2.20 16.80 -1.21
N HIS A 121 3.11 15.85 -1.36
CA HIS A 121 4.28 15.69 -0.53
C HIS A 121 5.62 15.93 -1.24
N GLY A 122 5.60 16.30 -2.53
CA GLY A 122 6.82 16.55 -3.30
C GLY A 122 7.65 15.29 -3.56
N LEU A 123 6.99 14.13 -3.84
CA LEU A 123 7.66 12.85 -4.02
C LEU A 123 8.11 12.65 -5.48
N ASP A 124 9.27 12.05 -5.67
CA ASP A 124 9.77 11.62 -6.98
C ASP A 124 9.26 10.22 -7.31
N LEU A 125 8.25 10.13 -8.17
CA LEU A 125 7.66 8.85 -8.58
C LEU A 125 8.67 7.96 -9.33
N ALA A 126 9.57 8.54 -10.14
CA ALA A 126 10.55 7.79 -10.89
C ALA A 126 11.63 7.14 -10.00
N ALA A 127 11.87 7.71 -8.82
CA ALA A 127 12.76 7.17 -7.81
C ALA A 127 12.01 6.35 -6.74
N SER A 128 10.71 6.14 -6.90
CA SER A 128 9.82 5.49 -5.92
C SER A 128 9.39 4.10 -6.36
N PHE A 129 8.79 3.36 -5.42
CA PHE A 129 8.31 1.98 -5.63
C PHE A 129 6.82 1.87 -5.30
N MET A 130 6.13 0.95 -5.99
CA MET A 130 4.81 0.46 -5.59
C MET A 130 4.90 -1.03 -5.25
N VAL A 131 4.48 -1.38 -4.03
CA VAL A 131 4.42 -2.76 -3.52
C VAL A 131 2.96 -3.17 -3.38
N GLY A 132 2.57 -4.28 -3.98
CA GLY A 132 1.22 -4.80 -3.90
C GLY A 132 1.12 -6.29 -4.17
N ASP A 133 -0.03 -6.88 -3.86
CA ASP A 133 -0.32 -8.30 -4.07
C ASP A 133 -1.24 -8.56 -5.28
N ALA A 134 -1.73 -7.50 -5.92
CA ALA A 134 -2.60 -7.56 -7.10
C ALA A 134 -1.97 -6.91 -8.33
N GLU A 135 -2.33 -7.38 -9.53
CA GLU A 135 -1.83 -6.78 -10.78
C GLU A 135 -2.31 -5.34 -10.95
N THR A 136 -3.45 -4.97 -10.36
CA THR A 136 -3.94 -3.59 -10.33
C THR A 136 -3.00 -2.62 -9.59
N ASP A 137 -2.25 -3.11 -8.61
CA ASP A 137 -1.22 -2.32 -7.91
C ASP A 137 -0.02 -2.06 -8.81
N ILE A 138 0.41 -3.12 -9.49
CA ILE A 138 1.53 -3.10 -10.43
C ILE A 138 1.25 -2.13 -11.59
N GLU A 139 0.07 -2.27 -12.21
CA GLU A 139 -0.33 -1.36 -13.28
C GLU A 139 -0.43 0.10 -12.80
N ALA A 140 -0.97 0.35 -11.61
CA ALA A 140 -1.04 1.70 -11.04
C ALA A 140 0.36 2.28 -10.81
N GLY A 141 1.29 1.50 -10.27
CA GLY A 141 2.69 1.88 -10.08
C GLY A 141 3.38 2.22 -11.40
N GLN A 142 3.27 1.34 -12.40
CA GLN A 142 3.85 1.56 -13.74
C GLN A 142 3.28 2.80 -14.43
N ARG A 143 1.96 3.00 -14.37
CA ARG A 143 1.28 4.18 -14.94
C ARG A 143 1.64 5.47 -14.20
N ALA A 144 2.05 5.38 -12.93
CA ALA A 144 2.56 6.50 -12.16
C ALA A 144 4.04 6.79 -12.45
N GLY A 145 4.78 5.85 -13.03
CA GLY A 145 6.21 5.93 -13.30
C GLY A 145 7.09 5.34 -12.19
N CYS A 146 6.51 4.60 -11.25
CA CYS A 146 7.23 3.90 -10.18
C CYS A 146 7.80 2.56 -10.65
N ARG A 147 8.85 2.10 -10.00
CA ARG A 147 9.26 0.69 -10.01
C ARG A 147 8.27 -0.14 -9.20
N THR A 148 8.14 -1.43 -9.51
CA THR A 148 7.04 -2.22 -8.97
C THR A 148 7.51 -3.55 -8.38
N ILE A 149 6.96 -3.91 -7.22
CA ILE A 149 7.23 -5.17 -6.52
C ILE A 149 5.89 -5.87 -6.29
N ARG A 150 5.72 -7.05 -6.87
CA ARG A 150 4.58 -7.91 -6.61
C ARG A 150 4.88 -8.97 -5.57
N VAL A 151 4.00 -9.13 -4.60
CA VAL A 151 4.11 -10.12 -3.52
C VAL A 151 2.93 -11.09 -3.56
N ASN A 152 3.14 -12.33 -3.15
CA ASN A 152 2.10 -13.37 -3.02
C ASN A 152 1.34 -13.69 -4.33
N GLY A 153 1.92 -13.43 -5.48
CA GLY A 153 1.29 -13.68 -6.77
C GLY A 153 1.89 -14.86 -7.52
N ASP A 154 1.14 -15.36 -8.52
CA ASP A 154 1.72 -16.25 -9.52
C ASP A 154 2.79 -15.47 -10.32
N GLU A 155 4.04 -15.89 -10.17
CA GLU A 155 5.19 -15.22 -10.78
C GLU A 155 5.14 -15.24 -12.31
N SER A 156 4.40 -16.17 -12.90
CA SER A 156 4.37 -16.40 -14.35
C SER A 156 3.60 -15.33 -15.13
N VAL A 157 2.68 -14.59 -14.49
CA VAL A 157 1.74 -13.68 -15.18
C VAL A 157 1.90 -12.20 -14.79
N SER A 158 2.75 -11.87 -13.82
CA SER A 158 2.93 -10.48 -13.40
C SER A 158 3.91 -9.70 -14.28
N LYS A 159 3.59 -8.43 -14.52
CA LYS A 159 4.46 -7.45 -15.20
C LYS A 159 5.35 -6.64 -14.25
N ALA A 160 5.37 -6.98 -12.97
CA ALA A 160 6.19 -6.29 -11.97
C ALA A 160 7.69 -6.42 -12.26
N ASP A 161 8.47 -5.40 -11.87
CA ASP A 161 9.94 -5.40 -11.99
C ASP A 161 10.55 -6.48 -11.09
N TRP A 162 9.96 -6.69 -9.90
CA TRP A 162 10.31 -7.78 -8.98
C TRP A 162 9.07 -8.54 -8.54
N ARG A 163 9.25 -9.84 -8.34
CA ARG A 163 8.19 -10.75 -7.91
C ARG A 163 8.68 -11.58 -6.73
N LEU A 164 7.85 -11.68 -5.72
CA LEU A 164 8.13 -12.42 -4.50
C LEU A 164 7.01 -13.42 -4.23
N ALA A 165 7.36 -14.65 -3.93
CA ALA A 165 6.40 -15.69 -3.60
C ALA A 165 5.71 -15.44 -2.25
N ALA A 166 6.38 -14.73 -1.32
CA ALA A 166 5.85 -14.50 0.02
C ALA A 166 6.30 -13.14 0.61
N MET A 167 5.46 -12.58 1.50
CA MET A 167 5.76 -11.32 2.23
C MET A 167 7.05 -11.36 3.03
N LYS A 168 7.43 -12.52 3.56
CA LYS A 168 8.66 -12.68 4.35
C LYS A 168 9.94 -12.31 3.59
N ASP A 169 9.90 -12.36 2.26
CA ASP A 169 11.05 -12.07 1.40
C ASP A 169 11.14 -10.57 1.02
N LEU A 170 10.12 -9.78 1.35
CA LEU A 170 10.06 -8.35 1.01
C LEU A 170 11.14 -7.51 1.72
N PRO A 171 11.41 -7.65 3.03
CA PRO A 171 12.46 -6.88 3.68
C PRO A 171 13.83 -7.08 3.03
N ASP A 172 14.22 -8.33 2.74
CA ASP A 172 15.50 -8.67 2.11
C ASP A 172 15.61 -8.14 0.68
N LEU A 173 14.51 -8.10 -0.08
CA LEU A 173 14.51 -7.47 -1.39
C LEU A 173 14.71 -5.96 -1.26
N LEU A 174 13.97 -5.30 -0.37
CA LEU A 174 14.06 -3.84 -0.16
C LEU A 174 15.48 -3.42 0.25
N GLU A 175 16.17 -4.17 1.12
CA GLU A 175 17.58 -3.93 1.46
C GLU A 175 18.51 -3.91 0.24
N ARG A 176 18.17 -4.64 -0.81
CA ARG A 176 19.01 -4.75 -2.02
C ARG A 176 18.69 -3.72 -3.10
N VAL A 177 17.47 -3.17 -3.12
CA VAL A 177 17.01 -2.34 -4.24
C VAL A 177 16.81 -0.86 -3.88
N LEU A 178 16.75 -0.50 -2.57
CA LEU A 178 16.68 0.86 -2.08
C LEU A 178 18.07 1.49 -1.93
#